data_d47415ee94a13bd1fe05ae1a4bfbbce4
#
_entry.id   d47415ee94a13bd1fe05ae1a4bfbbce4
#
_cell.length_a   1.000
_cell.length_b   1.000
_cell.length_c   1.000
_cell.angle_alpha   90.00
_cell.angle_beta   90.00
_cell.angle_gamma   90.00
#
_symmetry.space_group_name_H-M   'P 1'
#
loop_
_entity.id
_entity.type
_entity.pdbx_description
1 polymer ?
#
loop_
_entity_poly.entity_id
_entity_poly.type
_entity_poly.pdbx_seq_one_letter_code
_entity_poly.pdbx_strand_id
1 'polypeptide(L)'
;NEGIDASVFEVLNLDYSGLTKVKRAYDIGDYYMALEELMNYYRSRTHGLNPNVDLSSVTPTANELRWADYALRENDYRFYVNNYYDAAACENVPYSYKSKSGDGIDWTIWPTGEQEQRYQLHRHQWMVPQAKTYYSSQDEKYALNWIEVYGDWIKQNPKPEQGTDVTNHASWRPLDVAARLIDQCALLEYYQQSESVTIEWLTEVLKHLDEHANHIMNNYSADSNHRITQAQAVTFAGMLFPELKNAAAWKTSGTGVLGDAVTSEYFPDGWLKDGDLHYHISGIEDFRVSLDVAQRNGEESRFSSGYVESMRKMTDVVMNMIYPDYTVPNMADTRRATWTARVLQRNLTNYYNLFPENEQMRWMATAGAEGTIPETKVKTFPDGGYYVMRTGWTVADMMMVLQNTPDGPSEQWHRQYD
;
A
#
# COMPACT_ATOMS: atom_id res chain seq x y z
N ASN A 1 31.74 20.64 11.17
CA ASN A 1 30.32 20.45 11.56
C ASN A 1 29.46 21.74 11.49
N GLU A 2 30.01 22.92 11.14
CA GLU A 2 29.20 24.10 10.95
C GLU A 2 28.27 23.92 9.74
N GLY A 3 26.96 24.09 9.96
CA GLY A 3 25.92 24.00 8.91
C GLY A 3 25.38 22.60 8.63
N ILE A 4 25.80 21.55 9.36
CA ILE A 4 25.26 20.21 9.19
C ILE A 4 23.99 20.02 10.02
N ASP A 5 22.89 19.62 9.38
CA ASP A 5 21.69 19.19 10.09
C ASP A 5 21.89 17.76 10.63
N ALA A 6 22.10 17.65 11.94
CA ALA A 6 22.28 16.38 12.65
C ALA A 6 20.97 15.82 13.22
N SER A 7 19.81 16.41 12.93
CA SER A 7 18.53 16.04 13.53
C SER A 7 18.07 14.61 13.17
N VAL A 8 18.56 14.04 12.07
CA VAL A 8 18.27 12.65 11.70
C VAL A 8 18.74 11.65 12.77
N PHE A 9 19.80 11.96 13.53
CA PHE A 9 20.27 11.07 14.59
C PHE A 9 19.29 10.94 15.75
N GLU A 10 18.34 11.88 15.88
CA GLU A 10 17.27 11.79 16.87
C GLU A 10 16.26 10.68 16.56
N VAL A 11 16.09 10.34 15.27
CA VAL A 11 15.16 9.29 14.82
C VAL A 11 15.84 7.94 14.58
N LEU A 12 17.17 7.86 14.62
CA LEU A 12 17.95 6.64 14.43
C LEU A 12 18.22 5.91 15.76
N ASN A 13 18.13 4.59 15.71
CA ASN A 13 18.68 3.73 16.77
C ASN A 13 20.18 3.46 16.47
N LEU A 14 21.05 4.28 17.00
CA LEU A 14 22.50 4.15 16.78
C LEU A 14 23.09 2.85 17.34
N ASP A 15 22.38 2.15 18.21
CA ASP A 15 22.77 0.83 18.70
C ASP A 15 22.33 -0.32 17.78
N TYR A 16 21.60 -0.03 16.71
CA TYR A 16 21.27 -1.02 15.68
C TYR A 16 22.56 -1.55 15.02
N SER A 17 22.70 -2.86 14.93
CA SER A 17 23.95 -3.50 14.50
C SER A 17 24.46 -3.05 13.13
N GLY A 18 23.55 -2.72 12.20
CA GLY A 18 23.89 -2.20 10.87
C GLY A 18 24.50 -0.79 10.88
N LEU A 19 24.28 -0.01 11.96
CA LEU A 19 24.74 1.38 12.08
C LEU A 19 26.06 1.54 12.86
N THR A 20 26.84 0.48 13.05
CA THR A 20 28.10 0.52 13.84
C THR A 20 29.07 1.60 13.35
N LYS A 21 29.22 1.78 12.03
CA LYS A 21 30.10 2.81 11.47
C LYS A 21 29.55 4.21 11.69
N VAL A 22 28.23 4.38 11.51
CA VAL A 22 27.51 5.63 11.79
C VAL A 22 27.72 6.04 13.24
N LYS A 23 27.44 5.11 14.17
CA LYS A 23 27.61 5.33 15.61
C LYS A 23 29.05 5.74 15.97
N ARG A 24 30.03 5.05 15.42
CA ARG A 24 31.45 5.36 15.69
C ARG A 24 31.82 6.78 15.30
N ALA A 25 31.40 7.24 14.14
CA ALA A 25 31.63 8.61 13.68
C ALA A 25 30.85 9.62 14.54
N TYR A 26 29.60 9.30 14.88
CA TYR A 26 28.75 10.13 15.73
C TYR A 26 29.36 10.32 17.13
N ASP A 27 29.84 9.24 17.78
CA ASP A 27 30.39 9.23 19.14
C ASP A 27 31.67 10.10 19.26
N ILE A 28 32.45 10.25 18.18
CA ILE A 28 33.60 11.16 18.14
C ILE A 28 33.25 12.58 17.71
N GLY A 29 31.97 12.87 17.46
CA GLY A 29 31.48 14.18 17.03
C GLY A 29 31.73 14.53 15.58
N ASP A 30 32.11 13.55 14.73
CA ASP A 30 32.24 13.74 13.29
C ASP A 30 30.90 13.44 12.59
N TYR A 31 30.00 14.42 12.65
CA TYR A 31 28.64 14.26 12.09
C TYR A 31 28.63 14.18 10.56
N TYR A 32 29.60 14.80 9.88
CA TYR A 32 29.71 14.66 8.43
C TYR A 32 30.01 13.22 8.04
N MET A 33 31.05 12.65 8.65
CA MET A 33 31.37 11.23 8.42
C MET A 33 30.21 10.31 8.82
N ALA A 34 29.50 10.62 9.91
CA ALA A 34 28.34 9.84 10.33
C ALA A 34 27.24 9.83 9.27
N LEU A 35 26.97 10.96 8.63
CA LEU A 35 26.01 11.08 7.55
C LEU A 35 26.48 10.38 6.26
N GLU A 36 27.76 10.45 5.92
CA GLU A 36 28.32 9.69 4.79
C GLU A 36 28.18 8.17 5.03
N GLU A 37 28.49 7.70 6.22
CA GLU A 37 28.31 6.28 6.57
C GLU A 37 26.84 5.87 6.60
N LEU A 38 25.92 6.77 6.94
CA LEU A 38 24.48 6.52 6.83
C LEU A 38 24.05 6.36 5.37
N MET A 39 24.53 7.20 4.47
CA MET A 39 24.27 7.05 3.03
C MET A 39 24.81 5.73 2.50
N ASN A 40 26.06 5.39 2.86
CA ASN A 40 26.67 4.14 2.47
C ASN A 40 25.88 2.92 2.98
N TYR A 41 25.39 3.01 4.21
CA TYR A 41 24.53 1.99 4.79
C TYR A 41 23.27 1.76 3.98
N TYR A 42 22.50 2.82 3.66
CA TYR A 42 21.27 2.68 2.87
C TYR A 42 21.53 2.18 1.45
N ARG A 43 22.60 2.59 0.80
CA ARG A 43 22.97 2.14 -0.54
C ARG A 43 23.47 0.69 -0.60
N SER A 44 23.92 0.14 0.52
CA SER A 44 24.49 -1.22 0.60
C SER A 44 23.67 -2.22 1.41
N ARG A 45 22.61 -1.79 2.11
CA ARG A 45 21.82 -2.70 2.94
C ARG A 45 21.09 -3.74 2.09
N THR A 46 21.00 -4.96 2.64
CA THR A 46 20.36 -6.11 1.97
C THR A 46 19.06 -6.56 2.64
N HIS A 47 18.63 -5.87 3.68
CA HIS A 47 17.37 -6.08 4.40
C HIS A 47 16.39 -4.94 4.08
N GLY A 48 15.21 -4.96 4.70
CA GLY A 48 14.15 -4.03 4.39
C GLY A 48 13.52 -4.33 3.03
N LEU A 49 13.26 -5.63 2.78
CA LEU A 49 12.71 -6.12 1.52
C LEU A 49 11.23 -5.74 1.40
N ASN A 50 10.91 -4.92 0.41
CA ASN A 50 9.57 -4.39 0.18
C ASN A 50 8.81 -5.27 -0.83
N PRO A 51 7.67 -5.88 -0.45
CA PRO A 51 6.89 -6.72 -1.36
C PRO A 51 6.26 -5.94 -2.52
N ASN A 52 6.15 -4.60 -2.42
CA ASN A 52 5.59 -3.76 -3.46
C ASN A 52 6.63 -3.36 -4.53
N VAL A 53 7.90 -3.71 -4.35
CA VAL A 53 8.98 -3.34 -5.25
C VAL A 53 9.75 -4.58 -5.69
N ASP A 54 9.76 -4.83 -7.00
CA ASP A 54 10.61 -5.84 -7.63
C ASP A 54 11.56 -5.15 -8.60
N LEU A 55 12.75 -4.83 -8.13
CA LEU A 55 13.77 -4.15 -8.92
C LEU A 55 14.32 -5.01 -10.07
N SER A 56 14.10 -6.32 -10.04
CA SER A 56 14.57 -7.23 -11.10
C SER A 56 13.71 -7.19 -12.36
N SER A 57 12.48 -6.68 -12.27
CA SER A 57 11.49 -6.75 -13.36
C SER A 57 10.76 -5.43 -13.63
N VAL A 58 11.40 -4.28 -13.35
CA VAL A 58 10.79 -2.96 -13.56
C VAL A 58 10.63 -2.66 -15.03
N THR A 59 9.38 -2.64 -15.51
CA THR A 59 9.03 -2.30 -16.89
C THR A 59 7.85 -1.34 -16.90
N PRO A 60 8.10 -0.02 -17.03
CA PRO A 60 7.03 0.96 -17.12
C PRO A 60 6.15 0.72 -18.34
N THR A 61 4.84 0.89 -18.19
CA THR A 61 3.91 0.89 -19.33
C THR A 61 4.06 2.18 -20.14
N ALA A 62 3.51 2.20 -21.37
CA ALA A 62 3.52 3.42 -22.20
C ALA A 62 2.82 4.60 -21.50
N ASN A 63 1.77 4.34 -20.72
CA ASN A 63 1.12 5.37 -19.93
C ASN A 63 1.99 5.87 -18.78
N GLU A 64 2.64 4.97 -18.03
CA GLU A 64 3.55 5.34 -16.95
C GLU A 64 4.72 6.21 -17.45
N LEU A 65 5.28 5.90 -18.63
CA LEU A 65 6.31 6.72 -19.26
C LEU A 65 5.79 8.14 -19.56
N ARG A 66 4.58 8.27 -20.12
CA ARG A 66 3.97 9.57 -20.39
C ARG A 66 3.67 10.36 -19.10
N TRP A 67 3.17 9.70 -18.06
CA TRP A 67 2.87 10.34 -16.78
C TRP A 67 4.15 10.80 -16.06
N ALA A 68 5.24 10.05 -16.21
CA ALA A 68 6.54 10.46 -15.70
C ALA A 68 7.01 11.79 -16.31
N ASP A 69 6.87 11.96 -17.62
CA ASP A 69 7.24 13.20 -18.31
C ASP A 69 6.26 14.35 -17.98
N TYR A 70 4.95 14.07 -17.90
CA TYR A 70 3.98 15.11 -17.56
C TYR A 70 4.18 15.69 -16.17
N ALA A 71 4.72 14.93 -15.23
CA ALA A 71 4.97 15.37 -13.86
C ALA A 71 6.15 16.35 -13.72
N LEU A 72 6.96 16.51 -14.77
CA LEU A 72 8.12 17.41 -14.76
C LEU A 72 7.71 18.89 -14.76
N ARG A 73 8.59 19.74 -14.23
CA ARG A 73 8.41 21.20 -14.18
C ARG A 73 8.10 21.80 -15.53
N GLU A 74 8.84 21.44 -16.57
CA GLU A 74 8.66 21.92 -17.94
C GLU A 74 7.32 21.55 -18.56
N ASN A 75 6.61 20.60 -17.98
CA ASN A 75 5.27 20.17 -18.36
C ASN A 75 4.20 20.64 -17.36
N ASP A 76 4.48 21.71 -16.61
CA ASP A 76 3.57 22.37 -15.68
C ASP A 76 3.09 21.46 -14.53
N TYR A 77 3.94 20.52 -14.07
CA TYR A 77 3.61 19.61 -12.97
C TYR A 77 2.25 18.94 -13.16
N ARG A 78 2.05 18.28 -14.30
CA ARG A 78 0.81 17.56 -14.58
C ARG A 78 0.85 16.20 -13.92
N PHE A 79 0.12 16.06 -12.81
CA PHE A 79 0.06 14.83 -12.05
C PHE A 79 -1.15 14.00 -12.46
N TYR A 80 -0.94 12.71 -12.68
CA TYR A 80 -2.02 11.74 -12.91
C TYR A 80 -2.60 11.30 -11.57
N VAL A 81 -3.45 12.18 -11.00
CA VAL A 81 -4.17 11.89 -9.76
C VAL A 81 -5.49 11.22 -10.12
N ASN A 82 -5.79 10.08 -9.46
CA ASN A 82 -7.05 9.38 -9.68
C ASN A 82 -8.26 10.32 -9.52
N ASN A 83 -9.35 9.99 -10.21
CA ASN A 83 -10.63 10.68 -10.19
C ASN A 83 -10.68 12.05 -10.89
N TYR A 84 -9.65 12.47 -11.62
CA TYR A 84 -9.79 13.56 -12.55
C TYR A 84 -10.21 13.02 -13.92
N TYR A 85 -11.49 13.19 -14.27
CA TYR A 85 -12.06 12.74 -15.53
C TYR A 85 -12.26 13.90 -16.49
N ASP A 86 -11.68 13.82 -17.66
CA ASP A 86 -11.93 14.77 -18.77
C ASP A 86 -13.10 14.25 -19.60
N ALA A 87 -14.22 14.98 -19.58
CA ALA A 87 -15.43 14.60 -20.30
C ALA A 87 -15.26 14.66 -21.83
N ALA A 88 -14.36 15.49 -22.35
CA ALA A 88 -14.10 15.59 -23.78
C ALA A 88 -13.21 14.44 -24.29
N ALA A 89 -12.25 14.00 -23.46
CA ALA A 89 -11.38 12.84 -23.75
C ALA A 89 -12.04 11.51 -23.36
N CYS A 90 -13.10 11.51 -22.55
CA CYS A 90 -13.74 10.32 -21.97
C CYS A 90 -12.77 9.43 -21.18
N GLU A 91 -11.77 10.02 -20.51
CA GLU A 91 -10.76 9.31 -19.74
C GLU A 91 -10.25 10.15 -18.56
N ASN A 92 -9.58 9.48 -17.61
CA ASN A 92 -8.82 10.17 -16.59
C ASN A 92 -7.50 10.69 -17.19
N VAL A 93 -7.20 11.96 -16.96
CA VAL A 93 -6.03 12.63 -17.52
C VAL A 93 -5.20 13.33 -16.44
N PRO A 94 -3.90 13.59 -16.69
CA PRO A 94 -3.09 14.42 -15.83
C PRO A 94 -3.59 15.85 -15.79
N TYR A 95 -3.59 16.46 -14.59
CA TYR A 95 -3.97 17.85 -14.37
C TYR A 95 -2.77 18.68 -13.94
N SER A 96 -2.70 19.95 -14.37
CA SER A 96 -1.63 20.87 -13.99
C SER A 96 -1.84 21.41 -12.58
N TYR A 97 -0.86 21.17 -11.73
CA TYR A 97 -0.79 21.73 -10.37
C TYR A 97 0.19 22.90 -10.26
N LYS A 98 0.60 23.46 -11.40
CA LYS A 98 1.43 24.65 -11.42
C LYS A 98 0.72 25.83 -10.75
N SER A 99 1.45 26.56 -9.90
CA SER A 99 0.93 27.75 -9.25
C SER A 99 0.60 28.84 -10.27
N LYS A 100 -0.57 29.48 -10.11
CA LYS A 100 -0.99 30.61 -10.95
C LYS A 100 -0.21 31.89 -10.68
N SER A 101 0.41 32.00 -9.51
CA SER A 101 1.12 33.21 -9.04
C SER A 101 2.61 33.21 -9.37
N GLY A 102 3.15 32.15 -9.98
CA GLY A 102 4.57 32.06 -10.30
C GLY A 102 5.06 30.64 -10.53
N ASP A 103 6.33 30.41 -10.23
CA ASP A 103 6.94 29.08 -10.26
C ASP A 103 6.56 28.29 -9.01
N GLY A 104 6.38 26.98 -9.17
CA GLY A 104 6.09 26.04 -8.10
C GLY A 104 4.73 25.37 -8.22
N ILE A 105 4.36 24.65 -7.17
CA ILE A 105 3.17 23.79 -7.12
C ILE A 105 2.14 24.39 -6.18
N ASP A 106 0.89 24.37 -6.60
CA ASP A 106 -0.26 24.74 -5.76
C ASP A 106 -0.99 23.45 -5.32
N TRP A 107 -0.72 23.03 -4.10
CA TRP A 107 -1.31 21.84 -3.48
C TRP A 107 -2.77 22.03 -3.05
N THR A 108 -3.33 23.22 -3.25
CA THR A 108 -4.73 23.53 -2.91
C THR A 108 -5.68 23.41 -4.10
N ILE A 109 -5.16 23.17 -5.31
CA ILE A 109 -5.95 23.00 -6.51
C ILE A 109 -6.88 21.80 -6.36
N TRP A 110 -8.15 22.04 -6.64
CA TRP A 110 -9.22 21.06 -6.54
C TRP A 110 -10.10 21.11 -7.81
N PRO A 111 -9.67 20.42 -8.90
CA PRO A 111 -10.25 20.63 -10.24
C PRO A 111 -11.72 20.21 -10.36
N THR A 112 -12.11 19.12 -9.67
CA THR A 112 -13.46 18.55 -9.83
C THR A 112 -14.42 18.92 -8.71
N GLY A 113 -13.92 19.43 -7.59
CA GLY A 113 -14.72 19.61 -6.38
C GLY A 113 -15.04 18.30 -5.64
N GLU A 114 -14.58 17.16 -6.14
CA GLU A 114 -14.76 15.87 -5.47
C GLU A 114 -13.72 15.67 -4.36
N GLN A 115 -14.20 15.38 -3.17
CA GLN A 115 -13.37 15.25 -1.96
C GLN A 115 -12.29 14.18 -2.12
N GLU A 116 -12.61 13.06 -2.76
CA GLU A 116 -11.66 11.95 -2.92
C GLU A 116 -10.47 12.35 -3.80
N GLN A 117 -10.68 13.12 -4.87
CA GLN A 117 -9.56 13.61 -5.68
C GLN A 117 -8.60 14.48 -4.88
N ARG A 118 -9.13 15.32 -3.98
CA ARG A 118 -8.31 16.15 -3.10
C ARG A 118 -7.43 15.29 -2.18
N TYR A 119 -7.97 14.22 -1.63
CA TYR A 119 -7.19 13.27 -0.81
C TYR A 119 -6.17 12.50 -1.64
N GLN A 120 -6.53 12.05 -2.83
CA GLN A 120 -5.63 11.31 -3.72
C GLN A 120 -4.37 12.10 -4.09
N LEU A 121 -4.47 13.43 -4.24
CA LEU A 121 -3.32 14.28 -4.50
C LEU A 121 -2.23 14.13 -3.42
N HIS A 122 -2.64 13.97 -2.16
CA HIS A 122 -1.73 13.90 -1.02
C HIS A 122 -1.25 12.45 -0.67
N ARG A 123 -1.69 11.43 -1.44
CA ARG A 123 -1.23 10.04 -1.27
C ARG A 123 0.09 9.73 -1.95
N HIS A 124 0.48 10.51 -2.97
CA HIS A 124 1.71 10.37 -3.74
C HIS A 124 1.82 9.10 -4.62
N GLN A 125 0.77 8.33 -4.76
CA GLN A 125 0.73 7.15 -5.63
C GLN A 125 1.09 7.50 -7.08
N TRP A 126 0.71 8.68 -7.55
CA TRP A 126 1.02 9.20 -8.87
C TRP A 126 2.52 9.50 -9.09
N MET A 127 3.36 9.47 -8.06
CA MET A 127 4.82 9.60 -8.18
C MET A 127 5.48 8.25 -8.57
N VAL A 128 4.84 7.11 -8.33
CA VAL A 128 5.41 5.78 -8.57
C VAL A 128 5.75 5.53 -10.04
N PRO A 129 4.92 5.88 -11.04
CA PRO A 129 5.26 5.74 -12.45
C PRO A 129 6.57 6.43 -12.83
N GLN A 130 6.84 7.62 -12.28
CA GLN A 130 8.08 8.34 -12.51
C GLN A 130 9.30 7.63 -11.91
N ALA A 131 9.16 7.05 -10.72
CA ALA A 131 10.23 6.28 -10.09
C ALA A 131 10.58 5.01 -10.88
N LYS A 132 9.58 4.30 -11.38
CA LYS A 132 9.79 3.17 -12.29
C LYS A 132 10.49 3.58 -13.58
N THR A 133 10.12 4.73 -14.14
CA THR A 133 10.73 5.29 -15.34
C THR A 133 12.19 5.67 -15.08
N TYR A 134 12.50 6.30 -13.95
CA TYR A 134 13.87 6.53 -13.51
C TYR A 134 14.66 5.22 -13.45
N TYR A 135 14.13 4.24 -12.74
CA TYR A 135 14.85 2.99 -12.49
C TYR A 135 15.18 2.25 -13.80
N SER A 136 14.26 2.26 -14.77
CA SER A 136 14.50 1.61 -16.08
C SER A 136 15.40 2.41 -17.03
N SER A 137 15.36 3.74 -16.96
CA SER A 137 16.12 4.62 -17.88
C SER A 137 17.42 5.16 -17.29
N GLN A 138 17.54 5.21 -15.98
CA GLN A 138 18.60 5.88 -15.22
C GLN A 138 18.71 7.38 -15.56
N ASP A 139 17.61 8.02 -15.99
CA ASP A 139 17.57 9.45 -16.29
C ASP A 139 17.34 10.23 -15.01
N GLU A 140 18.39 10.91 -14.55
CA GLU A 140 18.40 11.66 -13.27
C GLU A 140 17.37 12.80 -13.19
N LYS A 141 16.82 13.25 -14.33
CA LYS A 141 15.76 14.28 -14.32
C LYS A 141 14.55 13.86 -13.49
N TYR A 142 14.22 12.56 -13.44
CA TYR A 142 13.11 12.05 -12.66
C TYR A 142 13.40 12.00 -11.16
N ALA A 143 14.64 11.65 -10.80
CA ALA A 143 15.07 11.70 -9.39
C ALA A 143 15.09 13.16 -8.88
N LEU A 144 15.62 14.09 -9.68
CA LEU A 144 15.61 15.52 -9.37
C LEU A 144 14.17 16.04 -9.22
N ASN A 145 13.25 15.60 -10.07
CA ASN A 145 11.85 16.01 -9.96
C ASN A 145 11.18 15.43 -8.69
N TRP A 146 11.48 14.20 -8.28
CA TRP A 146 10.99 13.67 -7.01
C TRP A 146 11.47 14.52 -5.82
N ILE A 147 12.76 14.87 -5.80
CA ILE A 147 13.35 15.72 -4.76
C ILE A 147 12.67 17.09 -4.73
N GLU A 148 12.46 17.70 -5.89
CA GLU A 148 11.80 18.99 -6.02
C GLU A 148 10.34 18.94 -5.56
N VAL A 149 9.57 18.02 -6.12
CA VAL A 149 8.11 17.92 -5.89
C VAL A 149 7.79 17.47 -4.47
N TYR A 150 8.48 16.45 -3.99
CA TYR A 150 8.26 15.99 -2.62
C TYR A 150 8.82 16.97 -1.59
N GLY A 151 9.95 17.59 -1.86
CA GLY A 151 10.51 18.67 -1.02
C GLY A 151 9.59 19.88 -0.92
N ASP A 152 8.96 20.27 -2.03
CA ASP A 152 7.95 21.32 -2.05
C ASP A 152 6.70 20.94 -1.25
N TRP A 153 6.23 19.67 -1.39
CA TRP A 153 5.11 19.16 -0.61
C TRP A 153 5.38 19.21 0.90
N ILE A 154 6.56 18.75 1.34
CA ILE A 154 6.99 18.78 2.74
C ILE A 154 6.93 20.21 3.29
N LYS A 155 7.45 21.15 2.53
CA LYS A 155 7.53 22.54 2.93
C LYS A 155 6.16 23.22 3.03
N GLN A 156 5.25 22.92 2.09
CA GLN A 156 3.92 23.54 2.04
C GLN A 156 2.86 22.82 2.89
N ASN A 157 3.11 21.59 3.29
CA ASN A 157 2.16 20.76 4.05
C ASN A 157 2.77 20.26 5.36
N PRO A 158 3.18 21.16 6.27
CA PRO A 158 3.74 20.77 7.55
C PRO A 158 2.72 19.97 8.36
N LYS A 159 3.22 19.05 9.19
CA LYS A 159 2.38 18.29 10.12
C LYS A 159 1.60 19.26 11.02
N PRO A 160 0.29 19.01 11.20
CA PRO A 160 -0.53 19.81 12.11
C PRO A 160 -0.02 19.77 13.55
N GLU A 161 -0.30 20.82 14.31
CA GLU A 161 0.01 20.85 15.73
C GLU A 161 -0.72 19.75 16.50
N GLN A 162 -0.11 19.29 17.59
CA GLN A 162 -0.71 18.26 18.44
C GLN A 162 -2.08 18.72 18.96
N GLY A 163 -3.07 17.83 18.87
CA GLY A 163 -4.46 18.10 19.26
C GLY A 163 -5.35 18.65 18.15
N THR A 164 -4.79 18.91 16.96
CA THR A 164 -5.59 19.23 15.77
C THR A 164 -6.45 18.03 15.38
N ASP A 165 -7.74 18.24 15.09
CA ASP A 165 -8.58 17.22 14.48
C ASP A 165 -8.14 16.97 13.05
N VAL A 166 -7.58 15.77 12.80
CA VAL A 166 -7.06 15.36 11.50
C VAL A 166 -8.00 14.48 10.70
N THR A 167 -9.19 14.19 11.21
CA THR A 167 -10.16 13.25 10.60
C THR A 167 -10.46 13.55 9.14
N ASN A 168 -10.54 14.83 8.77
CA ASN A 168 -10.79 15.29 7.41
C ASN A 168 -9.72 16.28 6.90
N HIS A 169 -8.53 16.24 7.49
CA HIS A 169 -7.45 17.14 7.10
C HIS A 169 -6.98 16.84 5.67
N ALA A 170 -6.84 17.87 4.84
CA ALA A 170 -6.55 17.71 3.41
C ALA A 170 -5.30 16.87 3.13
N SER A 171 -4.20 17.13 3.84
CA SER A 171 -2.90 16.51 3.62
C SER A 171 -2.45 15.57 4.75
N TRP A 172 -3.13 15.58 5.91
CA TRP A 172 -2.74 14.79 7.09
C TRP A 172 -3.86 13.90 7.64
N ARG A 173 -4.91 13.64 6.88
CA ARG A 173 -5.89 12.59 7.22
C ARG A 173 -5.16 11.25 7.32
N PRO A 174 -5.31 10.49 8.43
CA PRO A 174 -4.48 9.30 8.69
C PRO A 174 -4.48 8.25 7.57
N LEU A 175 -5.58 8.07 6.84
CA LEU A 175 -5.63 7.17 5.68
C LEU A 175 -4.68 7.63 4.56
N ASP A 176 -4.65 8.93 4.27
CA ASP A 176 -3.81 9.46 3.20
C ASP A 176 -2.35 9.49 3.59
N VAL A 177 -2.07 9.72 4.88
CA VAL A 177 -0.71 9.57 5.44
C VAL A 177 -0.24 8.12 5.31
N ALA A 178 -1.11 7.14 5.55
CA ALA A 178 -0.79 5.72 5.41
C ALA A 178 -0.43 5.36 3.96
N ALA A 179 -1.26 5.76 3.00
CA ALA A 179 -0.98 5.54 1.58
C ALA A 179 0.33 6.22 1.16
N ARG A 180 0.54 7.47 1.54
CA ARG A 180 1.78 8.22 1.26
C ARG A 180 3.02 7.55 1.86
N LEU A 181 2.94 7.06 3.09
CA LEU A 181 4.05 6.36 3.74
C LEU A 181 4.45 5.10 2.97
N ILE A 182 3.48 4.28 2.57
CA ILE A 182 3.72 3.06 1.78
C ILE A 182 4.38 3.43 0.44
N ASP A 183 3.86 4.43 -0.24
CA ASP A 183 4.39 4.84 -1.55
C ASP A 183 5.78 5.48 -1.43
N GLN A 184 6.04 6.31 -0.43
CA GLN A 184 7.35 6.91 -0.22
C GLN A 184 8.42 5.88 0.19
N CYS A 185 8.05 4.80 0.88
CA CYS A 185 8.95 3.66 1.09
C CYS A 185 9.41 3.06 -0.25
N ALA A 186 8.48 2.86 -1.19
CA ALA A 186 8.80 2.34 -2.52
C ALA A 186 9.63 3.35 -3.34
N LEU A 187 9.28 4.64 -3.29
CA LEU A 187 10.00 5.70 -4.00
C LEU A 187 11.46 5.78 -3.55
N LEU A 188 11.71 5.73 -2.24
CA LEU A 188 13.08 5.71 -1.72
C LEU A 188 13.87 4.50 -2.26
N GLU A 189 13.26 3.32 -2.34
CA GLU A 189 13.91 2.13 -2.85
C GLU A 189 14.26 2.25 -4.34
N TYR A 190 13.36 2.81 -5.17
CA TYR A 190 13.67 3.07 -6.59
C TYR A 190 14.80 4.09 -6.78
N TYR A 191 14.84 5.14 -5.97
CA TYR A 191 15.76 6.27 -6.15
C TYR A 191 17.03 6.22 -5.32
N GLN A 192 17.16 5.30 -4.36
CA GLN A 192 18.27 5.34 -3.38
C GLN A 192 19.67 5.25 -3.98
N GLN A 193 19.81 4.72 -5.21
CA GLN A 193 21.09 4.64 -5.92
C GLN A 193 21.35 5.84 -6.81
N SER A 194 20.39 6.75 -6.95
CA SER A 194 20.51 7.96 -7.75
C SER A 194 21.64 8.87 -7.24
N GLU A 195 22.44 9.39 -8.16
CA GLU A 195 23.48 10.38 -7.85
C GLU A 195 22.87 11.70 -7.36
N SER A 196 21.63 12.00 -7.75
CA SER A 196 20.88 13.18 -7.31
C SER A 196 20.40 13.10 -5.86
N VAL A 197 20.30 11.90 -5.28
CA VAL A 197 19.91 11.72 -3.88
C VAL A 197 21.12 12.04 -3.00
N THR A 198 21.10 13.24 -2.43
CA THR A 198 22.13 13.73 -1.50
C THR A 198 21.90 13.20 -0.09
N ILE A 199 22.91 13.40 0.77
CA ILE A 199 22.82 13.08 2.21
C ILE A 199 21.69 13.87 2.86
N GLU A 200 21.57 15.15 2.54
CA GLU A 200 20.54 16.04 3.07
C GLU A 200 19.14 15.57 2.69
N TRP A 201 18.95 15.14 1.44
CA TRP A 201 17.66 14.62 0.99
C TRP A 201 17.31 13.29 1.66
N LEU A 202 18.26 12.36 1.75
CA LEU A 202 18.06 11.10 2.45
C LEU A 202 17.63 11.33 3.91
N THR A 203 18.31 12.21 4.62
CA THR A 203 17.97 12.52 6.03
C THR A 203 16.59 13.14 6.16
N GLU A 204 16.21 13.98 5.22
CA GLU A 204 14.87 14.60 5.17
C GLU A 204 13.79 13.52 4.97
N VAL A 205 13.98 12.62 4.02
CA VAL A 205 13.04 11.50 3.78
C VAL A 205 12.91 10.62 5.02
N LEU A 206 14.01 10.26 5.68
CA LEU A 206 13.98 9.40 6.88
C LEU A 206 13.21 10.06 8.03
N LYS A 207 13.43 11.36 8.26
CA LYS A 207 12.67 12.13 9.27
C LYS A 207 11.19 12.15 8.96
N HIS A 208 10.79 12.29 7.69
CA HIS A 208 9.39 12.26 7.28
C HIS A 208 8.76 10.89 7.38
N LEU A 209 9.48 9.80 7.08
CA LEU A 209 9.00 8.44 7.30
C LEU A 209 8.70 8.21 8.79
N ASP A 210 9.60 8.64 9.68
CA ASP A 210 9.39 8.58 11.13
C ASP A 210 8.16 9.39 11.57
N GLU A 211 8.04 10.62 11.10
CA GLU A 211 6.91 11.51 11.40
C GLU A 211 5.58 10.92 10.94
N HIS A 212 5.53 10.35 9.73
CA HIS A 212 4.33 9.72 9.18
C HIS A 212 3.91 8.50 9.98
N ALA A 213 4.83 7.59 10.28
CA ALA A 213 4.53 6.38 11.05
C ALA A 213 4.03 6.70 12.46
N ASN A 214 4.66 7.65 13.14
CA ASN A 214 4.22 8.11 14.47
C ASN A 214 2.86 8.81 14.41
N HIS A 215 2.60 9.61 13.37
CA HIS A 215 1.30 10.26 13.18
C HIS A 215 0.17 9.25 13.04
N ILE A 216 0.36 8.20 12.21
CA ILE A 216 -0.62 7.14 12.03
C ILE A 216 -0.84 6.38 13.34
N MET A 217 0.24 5.97 14.00
CA MET A 217 0.17 5.20 15.25
C MET A 217 -0.60 5.94 16.35
N ASN A 218 -0.54 7.26 16.36
CA ASN A 218 -1.26 8.10 17.32
C ASN A 218 -2.68 8.50 16.88
N ASN A 219 -3.10 8.15 15.65
CA ASN A 219 -4.36 8.58 15.06
C ASN A 219 -5.07 7.45 14.28
N TYR A 220 -5.02 6.22 14.75
CA TYR A 220 -5.77 5.14 14.12
C TYR A 220 -7.26 5.44 14.07
N SER A 221 -7.90 5.12 12.97
CA SER A 221 -9.36 5.06 12.89
C SER A 221 -9.90 3.97 13.84
N ALA A 222 -11.12 4.17 14.36
CA ALA A 222 -11.69 3.24 15.33
C ALA A 222 -11.95 1.85 14.73
N ASP A 223 -12.34 1.82 13.45
CA ASP A 223 -12.69 0.63 12.69
C ASP A 223 -12.50 0.86 11.19
N SER A 224 -13.03 -0.02 10.38
CA SER A 224 -13.07 0.03 8.91
C SER A 224 -11.76 -0.32 8.20
N ASN A 225 -11.85 -0.36 6.87
CA ASN A 225 -10.71 -0.54 5.98
C ASN A 225 -9.61 0.54 6.19
N HIS A 226 -9.98 1.73 6.66
CA HIS A 226 -9.01 2.78 6.98
C HIS A 226 -8.03 2.32 8.06
N ARG A 227 -8.54 1.71 9.14
CA ARG A 227 -7.70 1.18 10.23
C ARG A 227 -6.75 0.09 9.74
N ILE A 228 -7.21 -0.79 8.85
CA ILE A 228 -6.39 -1.87 8.29
C ILE A 228 -5.25 -1.30 7.44
N THR A 229 -5.53 -0.37 6.52
CA THR A 229 -4.50 0.28 5.70
C THR A 229 -3.50 1.08 6.55
N GLN A 230 -3.96 1.75 7.59
CA GLN A 230 -3.12 2.46 8.55
C GLN A 230 -2.17 1.50 9.28
N ALA A 231 -2.67 0.38 9.76
CA ALA A 231 -1.86 -0.63 10.42
C ALA A 231 -0.86 -1.31 9.47
N GLN A 232 -1.23 -1.53 8.22
CA GLN A 232 -0.31 -1.98 7.17
C GLN A 232 0.85 -0.99 7.01
N ALA A 233 0.57 0.31 6.88
CA ALA A 233 1.60 1.31 6.68
C ALA A 233 2.60 1.38 7.84
N VAL A 234 2.11 1.34 9.07
CA VAL A 234 2.96 1.32 10.29
C VAL A 234 3.80 0.04 10.35
N THR A 235 3.20 -1.11 10.01
CA THR A 235 3.92 -2.39 9.91
C THR A 235 5.03 -2.31 8.87
N PHE A 236 4.75 -1.78 7.68
CA PHE A 236 5.75 -1.56 6.62
C PHE A 236 6.91 -0.72 7.12
N ALA A 237 6.65 0.44 7.72
CA ALA A 237 7.71 1.31 8.22
C ALA A 237 8.63 0.58 9.21
N GLY A 238 8.07 -0.19 10.14
CA GLY A 238 8.84 -0.95 11.11
C GLY A 238 9.67 -2.08 10.50
N MET A 239 9.12 -2.79 9.51
CA MET A 239 9.81 -3.89 8.83
C MET A 239 10.90 -3.40 7.87
N LEU A 240 10.64 -2.31 7.14
CA LEU A 240 11.55 -1.80 6.12
C LEU A 240 12.68 -0.94 6.71
N PHE A 241 12.45 -0.33 7.87
CA PHE A 241 13.41 0.58 8.52
C PHE A 241 13.68 0.18 9.98
N PRO A 242 14.23 -1.04 10.22
CA PRO A 242 14.47 -1.53 11.58
C PRO A 242 15.52 -0.70 12.33
N GLU A 243 16.32 0.08 11.63
CA GLU A 243 17.30 1.01 12.16
C GLU A 243 16.71 2.30 12.74
N LEU A 244 15.42 2.58 12.51
CA LEU A 244 14.75 3.73 13.12
C LEU A 244 14.37 3.42 14.58
N LYS A 245 14.50 4.42 15.44
CA LYS A 245 14.31 4.32 16.89
C LYS A 245 12.96 3.73 17.29
N ASN A 246 11.91 4.13 16.56
CA ASN A 246 10.53 3.71 16.86
C ASN A 246 10.10 2.43 16.10
N ALA A 247 10.97 1.81 15.32
CA ALA A 247 10.63 0.66 14.48
C ALA A 247 10.00 -0.50 15.26
N ALA A 248 10.52 -0.83 16.44
CA ALA A 248 9.96 -1.88 17.28
C ALA A 248 8.53 -1.56 17.76
N ALA A 249 8.28 -0.30 18.14
CA ALA A 249 6.95 0.16 18.53
C ALA A 249 5.98 0.12 17.34
N TRP A 250 6.40 0.51 16.15
CA TRP A 250 5.59 0.44 14.94
C TRP A 250 5.24 -1.01 14.59
N LYS A 251 6.19 -1.92 14.62
CA LYS A 251 5.95 -3.35 14.37
C LYS A 251 4.91 -3.92 15.35
N THR A 252 5.10 -3.66 16.63
CA THR A 252 4.17 -4.13 17.68
C THR A 252 2.78 -3.54 17.50
N SER A 253 2.68 -2.23 17.26
CA SER A 253 1.41 -1.54 17.08
C SER A 253 0.69 -2.02 15.82
N GLY A 254 1.36 -2.00 14.67
CA GLY A 254 0.76 -2.38 13.39
C GLY A 254 0.28 -3.83 13.36
N THR A 255 1.11 -4.78 13.77
CA THR A 255 0.73 -6.20 13.81
C THR A 255 -0.38 -6.48 14.84
N GLY A 256 -0.39 -5.74 15.96
CA GLY A 256 -1.45 -5.83 16.97
C GLY A 256 -2.80 -5.39 16.42
N VAL A 257 -2.84 -4.24 15.76
CA VAL A 257 -4.08 -3.71 15.13
C VAL A 257 -4.57 -4.64 14.02
N LEU A 258 -3.66 -5.17 13.18
CA LEU A 258 -4.03 -6.15 12.16
C LEU A 258 -4.59 -7.44 12.75
N GLY A 259 -3.99 -7.93 13.83
CA GLY A 259 -4.47 -9.11 14.56
C GLY A 259 -5.88 -8.93 15.12
N ASP A 260 -6.19 -7.75 15.67
CA ASP A 260 -7.53 -7.41 16.13
C ASP A 260 -8.51 -7.28 14.96
N ALA A 261 -8.11 -6.60 13.89
CA ALA A 261 -8.95 -6.35 12.72
C ALA A 261 -9.38 -7.65 12.02
N VAL A 262 -8.50 -8.64 11.95
CA VAL A 262 -8.79 -9.93 11.31
C VAL A 262 -9.96 -10.67 11.97
N THR A 263 -10.22 -10.43 13.25
CA THR A 263 -11.33 -11.02 14.00
C THR A 263 -12.51 -10.09 14.15
N SER A 264 -12.28 -8.77 14.22
CA SER A 264 -13.36 -7.78 14.35
C SER A 264 -14.09 -7.51 13.05
N GLU A 265 -13.37 -7.51 11.92
CA GLU A 265 -13.92 -7.17 10.60
C GLU A 265 -14.39 -8.39 9.79
N TYR A 266 -13.98 -9.60 10.17
CA TYR A 266 -14.33 -10.83 9.45
C TYR A 266 -15.06 -11.81 10.36
N PHE A 267 -15.98 -12.57 9.75
CA PHE A 267 -16.67 -13.67 10.41
C PHE A 267 -15.76 -14.90 10.58
N PRO A 268 -16.09 -15.84 11.49
CA PRO A 268 -15.31 -17.07 11.66
C PRO A 268 -15.22 -17.96 10.42
N ASP A 269 -16.16 -17.83 9.47
CA ASP A 269 -16.15 -18.55 8.19
C ASP A 269 -15.28 -17.88 7.11
N GLY A 270 -14.70 -16.73 7.42
CA GLY A 270 -13.79 -15.98 6.55
C GLY A 270 -14.42 -14.82 5.77
N TRP A 271 -15.75 -14.64 5.82
CA TRP A 271 -16.41 -13.52 5.15
C TRP A 271 -16.17 -12.18 5.87
N LEU A 272 -15.96 -11.12 5.08
CA LEU A 272 -15.99 -9.75 5.58
C LEU A 272 -17.38 -9.42 6.12
N LYS A 273 -17.47 -8.84 7.31
CA LYS A 273 -18.74 -8.48 7.95
C LYS A 273 -19.55 -7.44 7.20
N ASP A 274 -18.89 -6.60 6.41
CA ASP A 274 -19.53 -5.69 5.46
C ASP A 274 -20.39 -6.43 4.41
N GLY A 275 -20.00 -7.66 4.04
CA GLY A 275 -20.78 -8.55 3.19
C GLY A 275 -20.61 -8.32 1.69
N ASP A 276 -19.85 -7.33 1.25
CA ASP A 276 -19.56 -7.07 -0.16
C ASP A 276 -18.26 -7.76 -0.62
N LEU A 277 -18.30 -8.45 -1.76
CA LEU A 277 -17.16 -9.20 -2.28
C LEU A 277 -16.03 -8.29 -2.78
N HIS A 278 -16.34 -7.09 -3.31
CA HIS A 278 -15.32 -6.13 -3.73
C HIS A 278 -14.44 -5.71 -2.56
N TYR A 279 -15.06 -5.31 -1.45
CA TYR A 279 -14.34 -4.91 -0.24
C TYR A 279 -13.67 -6.10 0.44
N HIS A 280 -14.27 -7.31 0.34
CA HIS A 280 -13.63 -8.53 0.83
C HIS A 280 -12.31 -8.82 0.11
N ILE A 281 -12.31 -8.81 -1.23
CA ILE A 281 -11.10 -9.07 -2.03
C ILE A 281 -10.05 -7.97 -1.81
N SER A 282 -10.49 -6.71 -1.77
CA SER A 282 -9.60 -5.56 -1.55
C SER A 282 -8.96 -5.60 -0.15
N GLY A 283 -9.73 -5.94 0.88
CA GLY A 283 -9.26 -6.01 2.26
C GLY A 283 -8.21 -7.11 2.50
N ILE A 284 -8.30 -8.23 1.79
CA ILE A 284 -7.31 -9.31 1.89
C ILE A 284 -5.91 -8.80 1.56
N GLU A 285 -5.76 -7.88 0.61
CA GLU A 285 -4.45 -7.41 0.17
C GLU A 285 -3.68 -6.71 1.30
N ASP A 286 -4.33 -5.89 2.11
CA ASP A 286 -3.67 -5.21 3.23
C ASP A 286 -3.13 -6.23 4.26
N PHE A 287 -3.90 -7.28 4.58
CA PHE A 287 -3.45 -8.36 5.47
C PHE A 287 -2.35 -9.20 4.83
N ARG A 288 -2.52 -9.56 3.56
CA ARG A 288 -1.57 -10.39 2.81
C ARG A 288 -0.20 -9.70 2.68
N VAL A 289 -0.20 -8.45 2.24
CA VAL A 289 1.04 -7.70 2.03
C VAL A 289 1.75 -7.42 3.36
N SER A 290 0.98 -7.23 4.44
CA SER A 290 1.54 -7.09 5.80
C SER A 290 2.24 -8.37 6.28
N LEU A 291 1.67 -9.53 6.00
CA LEU A 291 2.33 -10.81 6.30
C LEU A 291 3.55 -11.03 5.37
N ASP A 292 3.44 -10.69 4.09
CA ASP A 292 4.52 -10.83 3.11
C ASP A 292 5.74 -9.97 3.49
N VAL A 293 5.56 -8.72 3.89
CA VAL A 293 6.68 -7.88 4.34
C VAL A 293 7.35 -8.46 5.58
N ALA A 294 6.58 -9.03 6.49
CA ALA A 294 7.13 -9.69 7.68
C ALA A 294 7.92 -10.95 7.32
N GLN A 295 7.39 -11.80 6.45
CA GLN A 295 8.07 -13.02 5.98
C GLN A 295 9.40 -12.70 5.28
N ARG A 296 9.40 -11.73 4.37
CA ARG A 296 10.61 -11.30 3.66
C ARG A 296 11.71 -10.76 4.59
N ASN A 297 11.32 -10.22 5.72
CA ASN A 297 12.25 -9.65 6.70
C ASN A 297 12.46 -10.52 7.94
N GLY A 298 12.01 -11.79 7.93
CA GLY A 298 12.22 -12.76 9.01
C GLY A 298 11.44 -12.44 10.29
N GLU A 299 10.33 -11.76 10.19
CA GLU A 299 9.50 -11.29 11.32
C GLU A 299 8.07 -11.86 11.31
N GLU A 300 7.83 -12.92 10.55
CA GLU A 300 6.51 -13.56 10.42
C GLU A 300 5.93 -14.05 11.76
N SER A 301 6.78 -14.36 12.72
CA SER A 301 6.36 -14.78 14.07
C SER A 301 5.62 -13.70 14.87
N ARG A 302 5.61 -12.46 14.38
CA ARG A 302 4.79 -11.38 14.95
C ARG A 302 3.30 -11.56 14.67
N PHE A 303 2.96 -12.36 13.67
CA PHE A 303 1.58 -12.75 13.38
C PHE A 303 1.26 -14.10 14.01
N SER A 304 0.12 -14.19 14.69
CA SER A 304 -0.34 -15.45 15.30
C SER A 304 -0.74 -16.49 14.26
N SER A 305 -0.75 -17.75 14.65
CA SER A 305 -1.32 -18.82 13.81
C SER A 305 -2.81 -18.58 13.50
N GLY A 306 -3.54 -17.95 14.41
CA GLY A 306 -4.94 -17.56 14.19
C GLY A 306 -5.10 -16.50 13.10
N TYR A 307 -4.17 -15.56 13.00
CA TYR A 307 -4.13 -14.59 11.91
C TYR A 307 -3.96 -15.28 10.55
N VAL A 308 -2.98 -16.17 10.44
CA VAL A 308 -2.70 -16.92 9.22
C VAL A 308 -3.89 -17.80 8.81
N GLU A 309 -4.52 -18.48 9.77
CA GLU A 309 -5.71 -19.30 9.51
C GLU A 309 -6.92 -18.46 9.07
N SER A 310 -7.12 -17.28 9.64
CA SER A 310 -8.15 -16.35 9.20
C SER A 310 -7.93 -15.93 7.74
N MET A 311 -6.70 -15.62 7.37
CA MET A 311 -6.36 -15.31 5.98
C MET A 311 -6.61 -16.49 5.03
N ARG A 312 -6.33 -17.70 5.47
CA ARG A 312 -6.64 -18.92 4.69
C ARG A 312 -8.13 -19.03 4.37
N LYS A 313 -8.97 -18.76 5.37
CA LYS A 313 -10.43 -18.74 5.21
C LYS A 313 -10.91 -17.61 4.30
N MET A 314 -10.33 -16.42 4.43
CA MET A 314 -10.65 -15.27 3.56
C MET A 314 -10.36 -15.58 2.09
N THR A 315 -9.23 -16.21 1.79
CA THR A 315 -8.86 -16.58 0.42
C THR A 315 -9.72 -17.71 -0.12
N ASP A 316 -10.16 -18.63 0.74
CA ASP A 316 -11.11 -19.69 0.39
C ASP A 316 -12.49 -19.15 -0.02
N VAL A 317 -12.95 -18.07 0.63
CA VAL A 317 -14.15 -17.34 0.21
C VAL A 317 -14.02 -16.88 -1.24
N VAL A 318 -12.93 -16.20 -1.57
CA VAL A 318 -12.71 -15.67 -2.94
C VAL A 318 -12.73 -16.80 -3.96
N MET A 319 -11.96 -17.87 -3.72
CA MET A 319 -11.89 -19.01 -4.63
C MET A 319 -13.29 -19.59 -4.92
N ASN A 320 -14.11 -19.73 -3.88
CA ASN A 320 -15.44 -20.33 -4.01
C ASN A 320 -16.49 -19.39 -4.62
N MET A 321 -16.26 -18.07 -4.58
CA MET A 321 -17.18 -17.06 -5.16
C MET A 321 -16.91 -16.77 -6.64
N ILE A 322 -15.86 -17.31 -7.22
CA ILE A 322 -15.53 -17.15 -8.64
C ILE A 322 -16.30 -18.14 -9.48
N TYR A 323 -17.02 -17.66 -10.52
CA TYR A 323 -17.68 -18.49 -11.52
C TYR A 323 -16.65 -19.24 -12.38
N PRO A 324 -17.06 -20.38 -13.01
CA PRO A 324 -16.15 -21.16 -13.85
C PRO A 324 -15.51 -20.39 -15.03
N ASP A 325 -16.13 -19.30 -15.46
CA ASP A 325 -15.63 -18.39 -16.51
C ASP A 325 -14.73 -17.27 -15.96
N TYR A 326 -14.33 -17.34 -14.70
CA TYR A 326 -13.55 -16.31 -14.00
C TYR A 326 -14.24 -14.95 -13.93
N THR A 327 -15.55 -14.96 -13.78
CA THR A 327 -16.33 -13.78 -13.35
C THR A 327 -16.76 -13.93 -11.90
N VAL A 328 -17.29 -12.88 -11.32
CA VAL A 328 -17.81 -12.84 -9.94
C VAL A 328 -19.30 -12.45 -9.95
N PRO A 329 -20.06 -12.78 -8.91
CA PRO A 329 -21.39 -12.25 -8.72
C PRO A 329 -21.38 -10.72 -8.77
N ASN A 330 -22.29 -10.14 -9.57
CA ASN A 330 -22.41 -8.68 -9.70
C ASN A 330 -23.47 -8.17 -8.73
N MET A 331 -23.14 -8.21 -7.43
CA MET A 331 -24.01 -7.87 -6.32
C MET A 331 -23.43 -6.70 -5.51
N ALA A 332 -24.28 -5.85 -4.97
CA ALA A 332 -23.90 -4.66 -4.21
C ALA A 332 -22.88 -3.79 -4.97
N ASP A 333 -21.75 -3.44 -4.40
CA ASP A 333 -20.70 -2.65 -5.06
C ASP A 333 -19.74 -3.47 -5.92
N THR A 334 -19.88 -4.80 -5.92
CA THR A 334 -19.04 -5.68 -6.74
C THR A 334 -19.38 -5.51 -8.22
N ARG A 335 -18.37 -5.21 -9.03
CA ARG A 335 -18.51 -5.02 -10.49
C ARG A 335 -17.56 -5.95 -11.24
N ARG A 336 -18.08 -6.68 -12.23
CA ARG A 336 -17.28 -7.57 -13.09
C ARG A 336 -16.20 -6.82 -13.87
N ALA A 337 -16.43 -5.57 -14.20
CA ALA A 337 -15.45 -4.73 -14.89
C ALA A 337 -14.19 -4.47 -14.04
N THR A 338 -14.32 -4.42 -12.71
CA THR A 338 -13.20 -4.28 -11.78
C THR A 338 -12.47 -5.61 -11.61
N TRP A 339 -13.22 -6.71 -11.47
CA TRP A 339 -12.70 -8.05 -11.21
C TRP A 339 -12.67 -8.89 -12.49
N THR A 340 -11.79 -8.51 -13.41
CA THR A 340 -11.57 -9.27 -14.64
C THR A 340 -10.88 -10.61 -14.36
N ALA A 341 -11.00 -11.55 -15.28
CA ALA A 341 -10.33 -12.86 -15.16
C ALA A 341 -8.83 -12.73 -14.85
N ARG A 342 -8.15 -11.79 -15.51
CA ARG A 342 -6.72 -11.51 -15.30
C ARG A 342 -6.44 -11.04 -13.86
N VAL A 343 -7.26 -10.14 -13.33
CA VAL A 343 -7.12 -9.63 -11.96
C VAL A 343 -7.36 -10.75 -10.94
N LEU A 344 -8.43 -11.53 -11.13
CA LEU A 344 -8.75 -12.65 -10.25
C LEU A 344 -7.66 -13.73 -10.26
N GLN A 345 -7.14 -14.11 -11.43
CA GLN A 345 -6.05 -15.07 -11.53
C GLN A 345 -4.78 -14.59 -10.84
N ARG A 346 -4.45 -13.29 -10.96
CA ARG A 346 -3.33 -12.70 -10.23
C ARG A 346 -3.53 -12.79 -8.71
N ASN A 347 -4.73 -12.47 -8.23
CA ASN A 347 -5.04 -12.58 -6.80
C ASN A 347 -4.94 -14.04 -6.31
N LEU A 348 -5.50 -14.98 -7.05
CA LEU A 348 -5.40 -16.41 -6.74
C LEU A 348 -3.94 -16.90 -6.74
N THR A 349 -3.10 -16.39 -7.64
CA THR A 349 -1.65 -16.66 -7.64
C THR A 349 -1.00 -16.13 -6.37
N ASN A 350 -1.33 -14.92 -5.95
CA ASN A 350 -0.83 -14.36 -4.69
C ASN A 350 -1.25 -15.19 -3.48
N TYR A 351 -2.50 -15.68 -3.47
CA TYR A 351 -3.02 -16.55 -2.40
C TYR A 351 -2.31 -17.91 -2.39
N TYR A 352 -2.09 -18.50 -3.56
CA TYR A 352 -1.32 -19.73 -3.67
C TYR A 352 0.12 -19.55 -3.21
N ASN A 353 0.77 -18.44 -3.56
CA ASN A 353 2.13 -18.16 -3.09
C ASN A 353 2.21 -18.02 -1.56
N LEU A 354 1.13 -17.56 -0.93
CA LEU A 354 1.03 -17.47 0.52
C LEU A 354 0.75 -18.84 1.16
N PHE A 355 -0.04 -19.70 0.48
CA PHE A 355 -0.46 -21.03 0.92
C PHE A 355 -0.13 -22.08 -0.14
N PRO A 356 1.15 -22.41 -0.35
CA PRO A 356 1.59 -23.24 -1.48
C PRO A 356 1.16 -24.70 -1.39
N GLU A 357 0.65 -25.15 -0.24
CA GLU A 357 0.05 -26.48 -0.08
C GLU A 357 -1.37 -26.58 -0.64
N ASN A 358 -2.01 -25.44 -1.01
CA ASN A 358 -3.36 -25.42 -1.56
C ASN A 358 -3.36 -25.67 -3.08
N GLU A 359 -3.31 -26.95 -3.48
CA GLU A 359 -3.28 -27.35 -4.88
C GLU A 359 -4.58 -27.01 -5.63
N GLN A 360 -5.71 -26.83 -4.94
CA GLN A 360 -6.96 -26.36 -5.56
C GLN A 360 -6.88 -24.87 -5.90
N MET A 361 -6.28 -24.08 -5.04
CA MET A 361 -5.99 -22.66 -5.33
C MET A 361 -5.03 -22.53 -6.54
N ARG A 362 -4.03 -23.41 -6.61
CA ARG A 362 -3.10 -23.48 -7.74
C ARG A 362 -3.83 -23.77 -9.05
N TRP A 363 -4.75 -24.73 -9.03
CA TRP A 363 -5.56 -25.05 -10.20
C TRP A 363 -6.37 -23.84 -10.68
N MET A 364 -7.03 -23.15 -9.76
CA MET A 364 -7.76 -21.91 -10.09
C MET A 364 -6.83 -20.79 -10.59
N ALA A 365 -5.68 -20.59 -9.95
CA ALA A 365 -4.71 -19.57 -10.33
C ALA A 365 -4.15 -19.75 -11.75
N THR A 366 -4.01 -21.01 -12.18
CA THR A 366 -3.42 -21.39 -13.47
C THR A 366 -4.45 -21.75 -14.55
N ALA A 367 -5.73 -21.50 -14.30
CA ALA A 367 -6.83 -21.87 -15.18
C ALA A 367 -6.80 -23.38 -15.57
N GLY A 368 -6.48 -24.22 -14.62
CA GLY A 368 -6.44 -25.68 -14.79
C GLY A 368 -5.15 -26.25 -15.37
N ALA A 369 -4.13 -25.42 -15.61
CA ALA A 369 -2.85 -25.90 -16.16
C ALA A 369 -2.02 -26.68 -15.14
N GLU A 370 -2.14 -26.34 -13.85
CA GLU A 370 -1.41 -26.95 -12.75
C GLU A 370 -2.31 -27.13 -11.52
N GLY A 371 -1.89 -27.97 -10.58
CA GLY A 371 -2.64 -28.22 -9.35
C GLY A 371 -3.72 -29.29 -9.52
N THR A 372 -4.67 -29.28 -8.60
CA THR A 372 -5.75 -30.28 -8.53
C THR A 372 -7.11 -29.60 -8.63
N ILE A 373 -7.96 -30.05 -9.56
CA ILE A 373 -9.31 -29.50 -9.71
C ILE A 373 -10.10 -29.68 -8.39
N PRO A 374 -10.80 -28.64 -7.91
CA PRO A 374 -11.63 -28.78 -6.72
C PRO A 374 -12.80 -29.74 -6.96
N GLU A 375 -13.13 -30.50 -5.93
CA GLU A 375 -14.25 -31.51 -6.00
C GLU A 375 -15.52 -31.01 -5.29
N THR A 376 -15.39 -29.95 -4.46
CA THR A 376 -16.50 -29.42 -3.65
C THR A 376 -17.58 -28.83 -4.55
N LYS A 377 -18.80 -29.39 -4.47
CA LYS A 377 -19.96 -28.89 -5.23
C LYS A 377 -20.88 -27.99 -4.41
N VAL A 378 -20.80 -28.07 -3.09
CA VAL A 378 -21.56 -27.21 -2.17
C VAL A 378 -20.60 -26.62 -1.15
N LYS A 379 -20.53 -25.31 -1.10
CA LYS A 379 -19.75 -24.57 -0.11
C LYS A 379 -20.65 -23.61 0.62
N THR A 380 -20.59 -23.63 1.93
CA THR A 380 -21.43 -22.76 2.77
C THR A 380 -20.57 -21.85 3.64
N PHE A 381 -21.01 -20.62 3.74
CA PHE A 381 -20.47 -19.59 4.63
C PHE A 381 -21.63 -19.06 5.48
N PRO A 382 -22.03 -19.82 6.51
CA PRO A 382 -23.27 -19.53 7.25
C PRO A 382 -23.21 -18.22 8.05
N ASP A 383 -22.02 -17.85 8.54
CA ASP A 383 -21.84 -16.59 9.28
C ASP A 383 -21.96 -15.38 8.35
N GLY A 384 -21.34 -15.46 7.17
CA GLY A 384 -21.44 -14.45 6.11
C GLY A 384 -22.76 -14.49 5.33
N GLY A 385 -23.51 -15.60 5.45
CA GLY A 385 -24.80 -15.77 4.77
C GLY A 385 -24.72 -16.09 3.28
N TYR A 386 -23.63 -16.72 2.84
CA TYR A 386 -23.44 -17.11 1.44
C TYR A 386 -23.40 -18.62 1.28
N TYR A 387 -24.09 -19.11 0.25
CA TYR A 387 -24.19 -20.53 -0.07
C TYR A 387 -23.92 -20.72 -1.56
N VAL A 388 -22.93 -21.52 -1.89
CA VAL A 388 -22.49 -21.75 -3.27
C VAL A 388 -22.78 -23.19 -3.64
N MET A 389 -23.44 -23.38 -4.76
CA MET A 389 -23.73 -24.70 -5.36
C MET A 389 -23.23 -24.71 -6.79
N ARG A 390 -22.62 -25.84 -7.20
CA ARG A 390 -22.11 -25.96 -8.57
C ARG A 390 -22.22 -27.41 -9.07
N THR A 391 -22.32 -27.60 -10.37
CA THR A 391 -22.26 -28.91 -11.00
C THR A 391 -20.82 -29.40 -11.15
N GLY A 392 -19.89 -28.49 -11.27
CA GLY A 392 -18.44 -28.69 -11.33
C GLY A 392 -17.67 -27.40 -11.38
N TRP A 393 -16.42 -27.46 -11.84
CA TRP A 393 -15.48 -26.32 -11.80
C TRP A 393 -14.97 -25.90 -13.19
N THR A 394 -15.45 -26.53 -14.25
CA THR A 394 -15.09 -26.19 -15.64
C THR A 394 -16.07 -25.18 -16.23
N VAL A 395 -15.68 -24.55 -17.35
CA VAL A 395 -16.52 -23.58 -18.06
C VAL A 395 -17.85 -24.16 -18.57
N ALA A 396 -17.96 -25.49 -18.62
CA ALA A 396 -19.20 -26.18 -19.00
C ALA A 396 -20.17 -26.38 -17.81
N ASP A 397 -19.72 -26.06 -16.61
CA ASP A 397 -20.48 -26.26 -15.39
C ASP A 397 -21.27 -25.02 -14.98
N MET A 398 -22.35 -25.25 -14.24
CA MET A 398 -23.19 -24.22 -13.67
C MET A 398 -22.77 -23.92 -12.22
N MET A 399 -22.93 -22.69 -11.80
CA MET A 399 -22.76 -22.26 -10.42
C MET A 399 -23.92 -21.34 -10.02
N MET A 400 -24.43 -21.53 -8.82
CA MET A 400 -25.44 -20.69 -8.20
C MET A 400 -24.88 -20.18 -6.87
N VAL A 401 -25.08 -18.90 -6.61
CA VAL A 401 -24.80 -18.26 -5.34
C VAL A 401 -26.13 -17.82 -4.73
N LEU A 402 -26.39 -18.27 -3.51
CA LEU A 402 -27.51 -17.81 -2.70
C LEU A 402 -26.97 -16.89 -1.62
N GLN A 403 -27.53 -15.71 -1.54
CA GLN A 403 -27.26 -14.74 -0.48
C GLN A 403 -28.41 -14.73 0.52
N ASN A 404 -28.09 -14.98 1.78
CA ASN A 404 -28.98 -14.83 2.92
C ASN A 404 -28.16 -14.26 4.08
N THR A 405 -27.69 -13.04 3.89
CA THR A 405 -26.79 -12.38 4.81
C THR A 405 -27.54 -11.98 6.09
N PRO A 406 -26.93 -12.12 7.27
CA PRO A 406 -27.52 -11.64 8.49
C PRO A 406 -27.73 -10.12 8.41
N ASP A 407 -28.75 -9.62 9.13
CA ASP A 407 -28.96 -8.19 9.30
C ASP A 407 -27.69 -7.59 9.91
N GLY A 408 -27.02 -6.75 9.15
CA GLY A 408 -25.84 -6.03 9.63
C GLY A 408 -26.23 -4.88 10.53
N PRO A 409 -25.28 -4.33 11.31
CA PRO A 409 -25.49 -3.04 11.93
C PRO A 409 -25.90 -2.01 10.89
N SER A 410 -26.71 -1.04 11.28
CA SER A 410 -27.27 0.03 10.41
C SER A 410 -26.22 0.84 9.66
N GLU A 411 -24.95 0.61 9.93
CA GLU A 411 -23.77 1.28 9.36
C GLU A 411 -23.11 0.50 8.22
N GLN A 412 -23.62 -0.68 7.86
CA GLN A 412 -23.07 -1.48 6.77
C GLN A 412 -23.62 -1.01 5.40
N TRP A 413 -22.96 -0.04 4.82
CA TRP A 413 -23.34 0.68 3.61
C TRP A 413 -23.36 -0.15 2.31
N HIS A 414 -22.60 -1.25 2.29
CA HIS A 414 -22.35 -2.03 1.08
C HIS A 414 -23.24 -3.28 0.96
N ARG A 415 -24.05 -3.58 1.96
CA ARG A 415 -25.06 -4.63 1.88
C ARG A 415 -26.32 -4.05 1.23
N GLN A 416 -26.58 -4.44 0.03
CA GLN A 416 -27.87 -4.22 -0.61
C GLN A 416 -28.66 -5.53 -0.60
N TYR A 417 -29.85 -5.45 -0.04
CA TYR A 417 -30.84 -6.52 -0.15
C TYR A 417 -31.68 -6.20 -1.39
N ASP A 418 -31.56 -7.03 -2.42
CA ASP A 418 -32.48 -7.02 -3.55
C ASP A 418 -33.55 -8.10 -3.38
#